data_7a5e115bdbc5f52f5b2ab79efb133c07
#
_entry.id   7a5e115bdbc5f52f5b2ab79efb133c07
#
_cell.length_a   1.000
_cell.length_b   1.000
_cell.length_c   1.000
_cell.angle_alpha   90.00
_cell.angle_beta   90.00
_cell.angle_gamma   90.00
#
_symmetry.space_group_name_H-M   'P 1'
#
loop_
_entity.id
_entity.type
_entity.pdbx_description
1 polymer ?
#
loop_
_entity_poly.entity_id
_entity_poly.type
_entity_poly.pdbx_seq_one_letter_code
_entity_poly.pdbx_strand_id
1 'polypeptide(L)'
;MLTLTENAQTIITGIVDGAQVPQTGGIRIAQDAEGTGLSVTVAELPQAEDQVVEAAGAKVFLDPSAAVALDDKVLDASASPDGRVDFAIDPQA
;
A
#
# COMPACT_ATOMS: atom_id res chain seq x y z
N MET A 1 -12.38 -3.97 4.24
CA MET A 1 -11.21 -4.07 3.34
C MET A 1 -10.68 -2.68 3.04
N LEU A 2 -9.40 -2.53 2.98
CA LEU A 2 -8.78 -1.24 2.67
C LEU A 2 -9.20 -0.76 1.28
N THR A 3 -9.54 0.52 1.17
CA THR A 3 -9.90 1.15 -0.11
C THR A 3 -8.75 2.02 -0.56
N LEU A 4 -8.46 2.00 -1.87
CA LEU A 4 -7.41 2.83 -2.47
C LEU A 4 -8.07 3.96 -3.25
N THR A 5 -7.63 5.21 -3.01
CA THR A 5 -8.09 6.34 -3.83
C THR A 5 -7.46 6.26 -5.22
N GLU A 6 -8.00 7.01 -6.17
CA GLU A 6 -7.42 7.07 -7.51
C GLU A 6 -5.98 7.58 -7.46
N ASN A 7 -5.69 8.53 -6.61
CA ASN A 7 -4.32 9.03 -6.44
C ASN A 7 -3.40 7.91 -5.94
N ALA A 8 -3.86 7.16 -4.94
CA ALA A 8 -3.08 6.04 -4.42
C ALA A 8 -2.84 4.99 -5.51
N GLN A 9 -3.86 4.65 -6.29
CA GLN A 9 -3.73 3.68 -7.37
C GLN A 9 -2.68 4.10 -8.39
N THR A 10 -2.74 5.36 -8.81
CA THR A 10 -1.80 5.89 -9.79
C THR A 10 -0.36 5.90 -9.25
N ILE A 11 -0.19 6.36 -8.02
CA ILE A 11 1.13 6.47 -7.41
C ILE A 11 1.73 5.09 -7.15
N ILE A 12 0.95 4.15 -6.64
CA ILE A 12 1.41 2.79 -6.39
C ILE A 12 1.85 2.12 -7.69
N THR A 13 1.05 2.26 -8.75
CA THR A 13 1.39 1.70 -10.06
C THR A 13 2.70 2.29 -10.56
N GLY A 14 2.90 3.60 -10.40
CA GLY A 14 4.13 4.25 -10.79
C GLY A 14 5.33 3.79 -9.99
N ILE A 15 5.17 3.56 -8.69
CA ILE A 15 6.25 3.06 -7.84
C ILE A 15 6.67 1.66 -8.28
N VAL A 16 5.71 0.79 -8.52
CA VAL A 16 5.97 -0.60 -8.93
C VAL A 16 6.66 -0.63 -10.28
N ASP A 17 6.19 0.16 -11.24
CA ASP A 17 6.83 0.26 -12.55
C ASP A 17 8.26 0.77 -12.45
N GLY A 18 8.48 1.80 -11.64
CA GLY A 18 9.81 2.38 -11.44
C GLY A 18 10.78 1.44 -10.74
N ALA A 19 10.28 0.58 -9.88
CA ALA A 19 11.10 -0.39 -9.16
C ALA A 19 11.43 -1.62 -10.00
N GLN A 20 10.80 -1.77 -11.17
CA GLN A 20 11.03 -2.88 -12.10
C GLN A 20 10.75 -4.25 -11.47
N VAL A 21 9.77 -4.32 -10.59
CA VAL A 21 9.33 -5.61 -10.03
C VAL A 21 8.37 -6.29 -11.00
N PRO A 22 8.19 -7.63 -10.87
CA PRO A 22 7.23 -8.34 -11.71
C PRO A 22 5.80 -7.82 -11.59
N GLN A 23 4.95 -8.16 -12.53
CA GLN A 23 3.53 -7.76 -12.50
C GLN A 23 2.80 -8.30 -11.28
N THR A 24 3.35 -9.33 -10.62
CA THR A 24 2.82 -9.85 -9.37
C THR A 24 3.18 -8.98 -8.17
N GLY A 25 4.07 -8.00 -8.36
CA GLY A 25 4.55 -7.15 -7.29
C GLY A 25 3.59 -6.02 -6.95
N GLY A 26 3.86 -5.39 -5.82
CA GLY A 26 3.09 -4.26 -5.33
C GLY A 26 3.81 -3.63 -4.17
N ILE A 27 3.11 -2.80 -3.41
CA ILE A 27 3.68 -2.29 -2.17
C ILE A 27 3.18 -3.15 -1.01
N ARG A 28 4.03 -3.31 -0.01
CA ARG A 28 3.69 -4.05 1.19
C ARG A 28 3.63 -3.09 2.36
N ILE A 29 2.52 -3.09 3.06
CA ILE A 29 2.32 -2.29 4.26
C ILE A 29 2.32 -3.24 5.45
N ALA A 30 3.20 -2.98 6.40
CA ALA A 30 3.31 -3.78 7.61
C ALA A 30 3.31 -2.86 8.81
N GLN A 31 2.69 -3.31 9.90
CA GLN A 31 2.75 -2.61 11.16
C GLN A 31 4.12 -2.87 11.79
N ASP A 32 4.75 -1.84 12.33
CA ASP A 32 6.06 -2.01 12.95
C ASP A 32 5.95 -2.84 14.24
N ALA A 33 7.10 -3.27 14.76
CA ALA A 33 7.14 -4.17 15.90
C ALA A 33 6.52 -3.56 17.17
N GLU A 34 6.49 -2.23 17.25
CA GLU A 34 5.93 -1.52 18.39
C GLU A 34 4.45 -1.21 18.20
N GLY A 35 3.92 -1.44 17.00
CA GLY A 35 2.52 -1.16 16.71
C GLY A 35 2.17 0.31 16.62
N THR A 36 3.16 1.20 16.54
CA THR A 36 2.95 2.64 16.55
C THR A 36 3.01 3.27 15.19
N GLY A 37 3.42 2.53 14.16
CA GLY A 37 3.51 3.06 12.82
C GLY A 37 3.44 1.97 11.78
N LEU A 38 3.38 2.38 10.54
CA LEU A 38 3.32 1.49 9.39
C LEU A 38 4.53 1.71 8.52
N SER A 39 5.10 0.62 8.01
CA SER A 39 6.18 0.70 7.05
C SER A 39 5.65 0.30 5.67
N VAL A 40 6.12 0.99 4.65
CA VAL A 40 5.71 0.76 3.26
C VAL A 40 6.96 0.43 2.47
N THR A 41 6.96 -0.75 1.85
CA THR A 41 8.08 -1.21 1.02
C THR A 41 7.55 -1.78 -0.28
N VAL A 42 8.42 -1.89 -1.28
CA VAL A 42 8.08 -2.55 -2.54
C VAL A 42 8.36 -4.04 -2.38
N ALA A 43 7.43 -4.88 -2.80
CA ALA A 43 7.56 -6.32 -2.70
C ALA A 43 7.27 -6.98 -4.06
N GLU A 44 8.01 -8.02 -4.39
CA GLU A 44 7.79 -8.76 -5.64
C GLU A 44 6.59 -9.70 -5.55
N LEU A 45 6.33 -10.22 -4.37
CA LEU A 45 5.25 -11.18 -4.12
C LEU A 45 4.69 -10.94 -2.73
N PRO A 46 3.40 -11.24 -2.50
CA PRO A 46 2.87 -11.22 -1.15
C PRO A 46 3.41 -12.41 -0.36
N GLN A 47 3.49 -12.24 0.95
CA GLN A 47 3.77 -13.36 1.83
C GLN A 47 2.52 -14.21 2.03
N ALA A 48 2.68 -15.43 2.51
CA ALA A 48 1.60 -16.39 2.58
C ALA A 48 0.38 -15.89 3.38
N GLU A 49 0.61 -15.08 4.39
CA GLU A 49 -0.47 -14.56 5.25
C GLU A 49 -0.92 -13.16 4.89
N ASP A 50 -0.32 -12.57 3.86
CA ASP A 50 -0.67 -11.21 3.46
C ASP A 50 -2.04 -11.17 2.81
N GLN A 51 -2.79 -10.14 3.15
CA GLN A 51 -4.01 -9.81 2.42
C GLN A 51 -3.63 -8.98 1.20
N VAL A 52 -4.17 -9.33 0.05
CA VAL A 52 -3.90 -8.59 -1.18
C VAL A 52 -5.10 -7.72 -1.51
N VAL A 53 -4.85 -6.42 -1.65
CA VAL A 53 -5.85 -5.46 -2.12
C VAL A 53 -5.42 -5.00 -3.50
N GLU A 54 -6.29 -5.16 -4.48
CA GLU A 54 -5.98 -4.77 -5.86
C GLU A 54 -7.07 -3.85 -6.38
N ALA A 55 -6.65 -2.75 -7.02
CA ALA A 55 -7.57 -1.82 -7.66
C ALA A 55 -6.84 -1.17 -8.84
N ALA A 56 -7.44 -1.25 -10.03
CA ALA A 56 -6.92 -0.60 -11.25
C ALA A 56 -5.45 -0.95 -11.54
N GLY A 57 -5.05 -2.18 -11.23
CA GLY A 57 -3.68 -2.65 -11.45
C GLY A 57 -2.72 -2.35 -10.32
N ALA A 58 -3.11 -1.55 -9.33
CA ALA A 58 -2.29 -1.31 -8.15
C ALA A 58 -2.53 -2.42 -7.14
N LYS A 59 -1.45 -2.96 -6.58
CA LYS A 59 -1.53 -4.04 -5.59
C LYS A 59 -0.90 -3.60 -4.29
N VAL A 60 -1.61 -3.86 -3.20
CA VAL A 60 -1.14 -3.58 -1.84
C VAL A 60 -1.20 -4.89 -1.05
N PHE A 61 -0.10 -5.26 -0.43
CA PHE A 61 -0.01 -6.44 0.41
C PHE A 61 0.00 -5.99 1.85
N LEU A 62 -0.90 -6.53 2.66
CA LEU A 62 -1.04 -6.16 4.06
C LEU A 62 -0.70 -7.36 4.92
N ASP A 63 0.22 -7.20 5.88
CA ASP A 63 0.44 -8.27 6.84
C ASP A 63 -0.81 -8.41 7.73
N PRO A 64 -0.93 -9.50 8.51
CA PRO A 64 -2.16 -9.71 9.28
C PRO A 64 -2.50 -8.57 10.23
N SER A 65 -1.50 -7.94 10.85
CA SER A 65 -1.73 -6.82 11.75
C SER A 65 -2.21 -5.58 11.00
N ALA A 66 -1.56 -5.28 9.87
CA ALA A 66 -1.96 -4.14 9.05
C ALA A 66 -3.34 -4.37 8.45
N ALA A 67 -3.64 -5.59 8.02
CA ALA A 67 -4.95 -5.90 7.45
C ALA A 67 -6.08 -5.61 8.44
N VAL A 68 -5.90 -5.94 9.70
CA VAL A 68 -6.88 -5.64 10.74
C VAL A 68 -6.97 -4.15 11.01
N ALA A 69 -5.82 -3.49 11.13
CA ALA A 69 -5.76 -2.06 11.45
C ALA A 69 -6.37 -1.20 10.34
N LEU A 70 -6.25 -1.63 9.10
CA LEU A 70 -6.66 -0.84 7.94
C LEU A 70 -7.94 -1.34 7.28
N ASP A 71 -8.64 -2.29 7.88
CA ASP A 71 -9.79 -2.94 7.27
C ASP A 71 -10.89 -1.94 6.88
N ASP A 72 -11.11 -0.92 7.71
CA ASP A 72 -12.14 0.09 7.47
C ASP A 72 -11.56 1.44 7.09
N LYS A 73 -10.38 1.46 6.46
CA LYS A 73 -9.68 2.69 6.14
C LYS A 73 -9.56 2.90 4.63
N VAL A 74 -9.22 4.13 4.27
CA VAL A 74 -8.93 4.53 2.90
C VAL A 74 -7.46 4.92 2.84
N LEU A 75 -6.73 4.34 1.90
CA LEU A 75 -5.34 4.72 1.64
C LEU A 75 -5.33 5.74 0.50
N ASP A 76 -4.78 6.90 0.79
CA ASP A 76 -4.52 7.93 -0.20
C ASP A 76 -3.01 8.11 -0.33
N ALA A 77 -2.58 8.68 -1.43
CA ALA A 77 -1.17 8.96 -1.64
C ALA A 77 -1.03 10.24 -2.44
N SER A 78 0.06 10.96 -2.22
CA SER A 78 0.37 12.16 -2.97
C SER A 78 1.86 12.22 -3.24
N ALA A 79 2.22 12.82 -4.37
CA ALA A 79 3.61 13.00 -4.76
C ALA A 79 3.96 14.47 -4.67
N SER A 80 5.10 14.78 -4.04
CA SER A 80 5.61 16.13 -3.94
C SER A 80 6.49 16.46 -5.14
N PRO A 81 6.66 17.75 -5.48
CA PRO A 81 7.52 18.14 -6.60
C PRO A 81 8.98 17.69 -6.45
N ASP A 82 9.43 17.44 -5.22
CA ASP A 82 10.79 16.96 -4.95
C ASP A 82 10.95 15.44 -5.09
N GLY A 83 9.91 14.75 -5.54
CA GLY A 83 9.96 13.30 -5.75
C GLY A 83 9.57 12.49 -4.53
N ARG A 84 9.16 13.13 -3.45
CA ARG A 84 8.72 12.41 -2.25
C ARG A 84 7.29 11.93 -2.43
N VAL A 85 7.00 10.73 -1.91
CA VAL A 85 5.64 10.19 -1.88
C VAL A 85 5.19 10.09 -0.43
N ASP A 86 4.02 10.64 -0.14
CA ASP A 86 3.41 10.57 1.18
C ASP A 86 2.14 9.74 1.10
N PHE A 87 1.96 8.85 2.07
CA PHE A 87 0.74 8.06 2.20
C PHE A 87 -0.07 8.57 3.38
N ALA A 88 -1.37 8.60 3.20
CA ALA A 88 -2.30 9.02 4.24
C ALA A 88 -3.37 7.96 4.41
N ILE A 89 -3.79 7.74 5.64
CA ILE A 89 -4.81 6.75 5.97
C ILE A 89 -5.93 7.47 6.69
N ASP A 90 -7.13 7.39 6.11
CA ASP A 90 -8.32 8.05 6.63
C ASP A 90 -9.41 7.01 6.88
N PRO A 91 -10.33 7.27 7.83
CA PRO A 91 -11.47 6.38 8.01
C PRO A 91 -12.39 6.42 6.79
N GLN A 92 -13.01 5.30 6.51
CA GLN A 92 -14.02 5.26 5.44
C GLN A 92 -15.28 5.99 5.91
N ALA A 93 -15.87 6.73 4.98
CA ALA A 93 -17.09 7.47 5.27
C ALA A 93 -18.32 6.55 5.33
#